data_d2cbd942960ec8b947f9cac23dc267b4
#
_entry.id   d2cbd942960ec8b947f9cac23dc267b4
#
_cell.length_a   1.000
_cell.length_b   1.000
_cell.length_c   1.000
_cell.angle_alpha   90.00
_cell.angle_beta   90.00
_cell.angle_gamma   90.00
#
_symmetry.space_group_name_H-M   'P 1'
#
loop_
_entity.id
_entity.type
_entity.pdbx_description
1 polymer ?
#
loop_
_entity_poly.entity_id
_entity_poly.type
_entity_poly.pdbx_seq_one_letter_code
_entity_poly.pdbx_strand_id
1 'polypeptide(L)'
;MDRLSTDEIKLLFQLVKANAHFPNLVYLLLFQRDIVEKSLETITSIAGREFLWKIIQVGFDIPRIERPRLEKVLFAGLEKLLGDETVRQRFNQQRWGNIFIPGLRPYLETLRDVHRFLATLSFHVALFRNSGSFEVNPIDLIALEVIRVFEPAVYHGLLEAKSALTEQRGHGPHRQGAEDKT
;
A
#
# COMPACT_ATOMS: atom_id res chain seq x y z
N MET A 1 7.06 -16.48 -9.46
CA MET A 1 8.40 -17.09 -9.21
C MET A 1 9.21 -16.36 -8.13
N ASP A 2 8.86 -15.16 -7.76
CA ASP A 2 9.51 -14.35 -6.70
C ASP A 2 9.48 -14.96 -5.28
N ARG A 3 8.70 -16.04 -5.08
CA ARG A 3 8.59 -16.79 -3.82
C ARG A 3 9.35 -18.11 -3.80
N LEU A 4 10.00 -18.44 -4.90
CA LEU A 4 10.79 -19.66 -5.00
C LEU A 4 12.21 -19.42 -4.48
N SER A 5 12.78 -20.42 -3.84
CA SER A 5 14.20 -20.43 -3.51
C SER A 5 15.08 -20.48 -4.77
N THR A 6 16.34 -20.15 -4.63
CA THR A 6 17.30 -20.19 -5.74
C THR A 6 17.37 -21.56 -6.40
N ASP A 7 17.32 -22.65 -5.60
CA ASP A 7 17.38 -24.01 -6.11
C ASP A 7 16.09 -24.41 -6.85
N GLU A 8 14.92 -23.96 -6.36
CA GLU A 8 13.64 -24.19 -7.05
C GLU A 8 13.57 -23.44 -8.38
N ILE A 9 14.09 -22.19 -8.43
CA ILE A 9 14.20 -21.44 -9.68
C ILE A 9 15.06 -22.19 -10.68
N LYS A 10 16.21 -22.70 -10.26
CA LYS A 10 17.10 -23.52 -11.09
C LYS A 10 16.40 -24.75 -11.63
N LEU A 11 15.77 -25.53 -10.74
CA LEU A 11 15.08 -26.76 -11.11
C LEU A 11 13.97 -26.46 -12.14
N LEU A 12 13.19 -25.40 -11.91
CA LEU A 12 12.13 -25.01 -12.83
C LEU A 12 12.68 -24.70 -14.23
N PHE A 13 13.76 -23.90 -14.33
CA PHE A 13 14.35 -23.58 -15.62
C PHE A 13 15.01 -24.79 -16.30
N GLN A 14 15.57 -25.72 -15.52
CA GLN A 14 16.08 -26.99 -16.03
C GLN A 14 14.95 -27.84 -16.63
N LEU A 15 13.81 -27.94 -15.93
CA LEU A 15 12.63 -28.65 -16.40
C LEU A 15 12.06 -28.04 -17.68
N VAL A 16 11.93 -26.71 -17.73
CA VAL A 16 11.48 -26.02 -18.94
C VAL A 16 12.44 -26.30 -20.09
N LYS A 17 13.74 -26.19 -19.87
CA LYS A 17 14.76 -26.49 -20.90
C LYS A 17 14.71 -27.92 -21.39
N ALA A 18 14.56 -28.89 -20.48
CA ALA A 18 14.49 -30.32 -20.83
C ALA A 18 13.25 -30.65 -21.66
N ASN A 19 12.16 -29.95 -21.45
CA ASN A 19 10.88 -30.19 -22.12
C ASN A 19 10.59 -29.19 -23.25
N ALA A 20 11.52 -28.30 -23.58
CA ALA A 20 11.31 -27.23 -24.59
C ALA A 20 11.08 -27.76 -26.00
N HIS A 21 11.39 -29.03 -26.29
CA HIS A 21 11.28 -29.62 -27.62
C HIS A 21 9.97 -30.39 -27.86
N PHE A 22 9.06 -30.41 -26.85
CA PHE A 22 7.75 -31.06 -27.12
C PHE A 22 6.92 -30.22 -28.08
N PRO A 23 6.39 -30.86 -29.15
CA PRO A 23 5.55 -30.17 -30.13
C PRO A 23 4.25 -29.68 -29.47
N ASN A 24 3.78 -28.51 -29.86
CA ASN A 24 2.53 -27.91 -29.41
C ASN A 24 2.47 -27.55 -27.90
N LEU A 25 3.63 -27.39 -27.24
CA LEU A 25 3.71 -26.96 -25.85
C LEU A 25 4.31 -25.54 -25.77
N VAL A 26 3.59 -24.64 -25.10
CA VAL A 26 4.02 -23.27 -24.84
C VAL A 26 4.12 -23.04 -23.34
N TYR A 27 5.27 -22.59 -22.86
CA TYR A 27 5.48 -22.22 -21.47
C TYR A 27 5.31 -20.71 -21.30
N LEU A 28 4.40 -20.29 -20.46
CA LEU A 28 4.26 -18.90 -20.01
C LEU A 28 4.89 -18.74 -18.62
N LEU A 29 6.03 -18.05 -18.56
CA LEU A 29 6.78 -17.83 -17.33
C LEU A 29 6.57 -16.39 -16.86
N LEU A 30 6.02 -16.22 -15.64
CA LEU A 30 5.82 -14.92 -14.99
C LEU A 30 6.83 -14.78 -13.84
N PHE A 31 7.76 -13.83 -13.97
CA PHE A 31 8.80 -13.61 -12.96
C PHE A 31 9.37 -12.19 -13.01
N GLN A 32 10.03 -11.78 -11.93
CA GLN A 32 10.83 -10.56 -11.89
C GLN A 32 12.23 -10.90 -12.43
N ARG A 33 12.59 -10.25 -13.54
CA ARG A 33 13.83 -10.54 -14.25
C ARG A 33 15.05 -10.43 -13.35
N ASP A 34 15.19 -9.32 -12.61
CA ASP A 34 16.36 -9.05 -11.76
C ASP A 34 16.56 -10.12 -10.68
N ILE A 35 15.46 -10.62 -10.09
CA ILE A 35 15.51 -11.66 -9.06
C ILE A 35 15.99 -12.98 -9.66
N VAL A 36 15.45 -13.35 -10.81
CA VAL A 36 15.81 -14.61 -11.46
C VAL A 36 17.22 -14.55 -12.03
N GLU A 37 17.63 -13.47 -12.68
CA GLU A 37 19.00 -13.28 -13.17
C GLU A 37 20.00 -13.43 -12.02
N LYS A 38 19.79 -12.74 -10.91
CA LYS A 38 20.65 -12.80 -9.73
C LYS A 38 20.69 -14.20 -9.09
N SER A 39 19.54 -14.89 -9.04
CA SER A 39 19.48 -16.27 -8.53
C SER A 39 20.24 -17.24 -9.43
N LEU A 40 20.19 -17.05 -10.74
CA LEU A 40 20.90 -17.92 -11.68
C LEU A 40 22.42 -17.63 -11.71
N GLU A 41 22.87 -16.42 -11.50
CA GLU A 41 24.28 -16.03 -11.40
C GLU A 41 25.00 -16.76 -10.26
N THR A 42 24.32 -17.02 -9.13
CA THR A 42 24.90 -17.73 -8.00
C THR A 42 25.16 -19.21 -8.28
N ILE A 43 24.58 -19.76 -9.35
CA ILE A 43 24.54 -21.22 -9.60
C ILE A 43 25.27 -21.57 -10.90
N THR A 44 25.39 -20.65 -11.83
CA THR A 44 26.00 -20.89 -13.14
C THR A 44 27.27 -20.07 -13.28
N SER A 45 28.28 -20.63 -13.94
CA SER A 45 29.49 -19.89 -14.34
C SER A 45 29.23 -18.88 -15.46
N ILE A 46 27.98 -18.76 -15.90
CA ILE A 46 27.51 -17.90 -16.99
C ILE A 46 26.61 -16.83 -16.34
N ALA A 47 26.69 -15.58 -16.81
CA ALA A 47 25.78 -14.54 -16.37
C ALA A 47 24.33 -14.98 -16.46
N GLY A 48 23.54 -14.80 -15.40
CA GLY A 48 22.16 -15.27 -15.30
C GLY A 48 21.30 -14.81 -16.48
N ARG A 49 21.59 -13.61 -17.01
CA ARG A 49 20.98 -13.05 -18.21
C ARG A 49 21.21 -13.88 -19.46
N GLU A 50 22.43 -14.36 -19.67
CA GLU A 50 22.76 -15.20 -20.82
C GLU A 50 22.09 -16.57 -20.71
N PHE A 51 21.96 -17.09 -19.50
CA PHE A 51 21.25 -18.34 -19.25
C PHE A 51 19.76 -18.21 -19.60
N LEU A 52 19.12 -17.12 -19.21
CA LEU A 52 17.72 -16.85 -19.55
C LEU A 52 17.51 -16.74 -21.06
N TRP A 53 18.36 -16.06 -21.77
CA TRP A 53 18.25 -15.89 -23.22
C TRP A 53 18.34 -17.21 -24.02
N LYS A 54 18.97 -18.23 -23.44
CA LYS A 54 19.03 -19.56 -24.05
C LYS A 54 17.74 -20.36 -23.87
N ILE A 55 16.87 -19.95 -22.94
CA ILE A 55 15.64 -20.68 -22.61
C ILE A 55 14.41 -19.89 -23.08
N ILE A 56 14.41 -18.58 -22.89
CA ILE A 56 13.27 -17.73 -23.21
C ILE A 56 13.38 -17.27 -24.66
N GLN A 57 12.44 -17.73 -25.48
CA GLN A 57 12.39 -17.37 -26.90
C GLN A 57 11.84 -15.96 -27.12
N VAL A 58 10.83 -15.57 -26.33
CA VAL A 58 10.18 -14.25 -26.41
C VAL A 58 9.92 -13.73 -25.01
N GLY A 59 10.41 -12.52 -24.73
CA GLY A 59 10.18 -11.83 -23.46
C GLY A 59 9.29 -10.61 -23.67
N PHE A 60 8.28 -10.45 -22.80
CA PHE A 60 7.43 -9.28 -22.75
C PHE A 60 7.55 -8.64 -21.38
N ASP A 61 7.84 -7.35 -21.32
CA ASP A 61 7.79 -6.60 -20.09
C ASP A 61 6.35 -6.14 -19.84
N ILE A 62 5.84 -6.41 -18.61
CA ILE A 62 4.53 -5.91 -18.20
C ILE A 62 4.67 -4.42 -17.93
N PRO A 63 3.93 -3.54 -18.64
CA PRO A 63 4.04 -2.11 -18.46
C PRO A 63 3.57 -1.73 -17.03
N ARG A 64 4.22 -0.72 -16.45
CA ARG A 64 3.78 -0.13 -15.18
C ARG A 64 2.44 0.54 -15.39
N ILE A 65 1.58 0.41 -14.40
CA ILE A 65 0.28 1.08 -14.42
C ILE A 65 0.51 2.56 -14.16
N GLU A 66 -0.05 3.39 -15.03
CA GLU A 66 0.04 4.83 -14.90
C GLU A 66 -0.72 5.33 -13.66
N ARG A 67 -0.20 6.37 -13.02
CA ARG A 67 -0.75 6.96 -11.81
C ARG A 67 -2.24 7.32 -11.91
N PRO A 68 -2.74 7.94 -13.00
CA PRO A 68 -4.17 8.25 -13.12
C PRO A 68 -5.06 7.01 -13.04
N ARG A 69 -4.57 5.86 -13.53
CA ARG A 69 -5.31 4.60 -13.47
C ARG A 69 -5.35 4.03 -12.05
N LEU A 70 -4.25 4.16 -11.29
CA LEU A 70 -4.22 3.79 -9.87
C LEU A 70 -5.17 4.65 -9.06
N GLU A 71 -5.15 5.97 -9.27
CA GLU A 71 -6.05 6.92 -8.63
C GLU A 71 -7.53 6.63 -8.96
N LYS A 72 -7.84 6.28 -10.21
CA LYS A 72 -9.19 5.87 -10.60
C LYS A 72 -9.69 4.66 -9.82
N VAL A 73 -8.84 3.64 -9.65
CA VAL A 73 -9.19 2.44 -8.86
C VAL A 73 -9.37 2.80 -7.39
N LEU A 74 -8.48 3.64 -6.85
CA LEU A 74 -8.59 4.13 -5.47
C LEU A 74 -9.91 4.86 -5.24
N PHE A 75 -10.20 5.88 -6.07
CA PHE A 75 -11.41 6.69 -5.88
C PHE A 75 -12.69 5.89 -6.06
N ALA A 76 -12.73 4.95 -7.00
CA ALA A 76 -13.85 4.02 -7.12
C ALA A 76 -14.02 3.13 -5.87
N GLY A 77 -12.92 2.70 -5.28
CA GLY A 77 -12.93 1.95 -4.02
C GLY A 77 -13.39 2.80 -2.84
N LEU A 78 -12.89 4.01 -2.71
CA LEU A 78 -13.31 4.95 -1.66
C LEU A 78 -14.79 5.32 -1.78
N GLU A 79 -15.27 5.57 -3.00
CA GLU A 79 -16.70 5.85 -3.24
C GLU A 79 -17.58 4.68 -2.82
N LYS A 80 -17.18 3.45 -3.12
CA LYS A 80 -17.90 2.25 -2.68
C LYS A 80 -17.95 2.10 -1.15
N LEU A 81 -16.88 2.50 -0.46
CA LEU A 81 -16.77 2.35 1.00
C LEU A 81 -17.41 3.51 1.77
N LEU A 82 -17.27 4.73 1.26
CA LEU A 82 -17.59 5.98 1.95
C LEU A 82 -18.59 6.86 1.21
N GLY A 83 -19.16 6.40 0.10
CA GLY A 83 -20.08 7.15 -0.77
C GLY A 83 -21.51 7.33 -0.23
N ASP A 84 -21.78 6.90 0.96
CA ASP A 84 -23.05 7.06 1.66
C ASP A 84 -23.27 8.54 2.04
N GLU A 85 -24.52 9.01 1.99
CA GLU A 85 -24.87 10.41 2.18
C GLU A 85 -24.45 10.95 3.55
N THR A 86 -24.55 10.14 4.61
CA THR A 86 -24.14 10.53 5.97
C THR A 86 -22.63 10.79 6.08
N VAL A 87 -21.84 10.04 5.32
CA VAL A 87 -20.39 10.21 5.25
C VAL A 87 -20.00 11.39 4.36
N ARG A 88 -20.70 11.57 3.22
CA ARG A 88 -20.47 12.69 2.27
C ARG A 88 -20.64 14.04 2.93
N GLN A 89 -21.66 14.21 3.79
CA GLN A 89 -21.92 15.46 4.52
C GLN A 89 -20.76 15.85 5.47
N ARG A 90 -19.97 14.87 5.92
CA ARG A 90 -18.79 15.09 6.77
C ARG A 90 -17.48 15.20 5.98
N PHE A 91 -17.53 15.02 4.67
CA PHE A 91 -16.34 14.99 3.82
C PHE A 91 -15.94 16.40 3.36
N ASN A 92 -14.89 16.96 3.92
CA ASN A 92 -14.36 18.26 3.53
C ASN A 92 -13.35 18.10 2.38
N GLN A 93 -13.74 18.55 1.17
CA GLN A 93 -12.92 18.40 -0.03
C GLN A 93 -11.57 19.12 0.04
N GLN A 94 -11.51 20.30 0.66
CA GLN A 94 -10.26 21.06 0.78
C GLN A 94 -9.29 20.32 1.72
N ARG A 95 -9.77 19.83 2.85
CA ARG A 95 -8.98 19.01 3.77
C ARG A 95 -8.52 17.73 3.12
N TRP A 96 -9.38 17.08 2.33
CA TRP A 96 -9.03 15.90 1.56
C TRP A 96 -7.86 16.16 0.61
N GLY A 97 -7.92 17.23 -0.20
CA GLY A 97 -6.83 17.60 -1.10
C GLY A 97 -5.50 17.82 -0.39
N ASN A 98 -5.52 18.45 0.76
CA ASN A 98 -4.34 18.70 1.59
C ASN A 98 -3.73 17.42 2.18
N ILE A 99 -4.53 16.38 2.41
CA ILE A 99 -4.05 15.09 2.93
C ILE A 99 -3.72 14.12 1.79
N PHE A 100 -4.53 14.09 0.74
CA PHE A 100 -4.35 13.15 -0.37
C PHE A 100 -3.03 13.36 -1.11
N ILE A 101 -2.76 14.60 -1.54
CA ILE A 101 -1.60 14.88 -2.39
C ILE A 101 -0.26 14.58 -1.67
N PRO A 102 0.02 15.14 -0.48
CA PRO A 102 1.27 14.89 0.21
C PRO A 102 1.29 13.60 1.04
N GLY A 103 0.14 13.16 1.54
CA GLY A 103 0.06 12.10 2.54
C GLY A 103 -0.28 10.71 2.00
N LEU A 104 -1.28 10.58 1.14
CA LEU A 104 -1.72 9.26 0.66
C LEU A 104 -1.09 8.88 -0.68
N ARG A 105 -1.08 9.83 -1.61
CA ARG A 105 -0.65 9.62 -3.00
C ARG A 105 0.77 9.03 -3.15
N PRO A 106 1.78 9.42 -2.35
CA PRO A 106 3.14 8.89 -2.45
C PRO A 106 3.24 7.39 -2.15
N TYR A 107 2.38 6.86 -1.30
CA TYR A 107 2.38 5.44 -0.90
C TYR A 107 1.70 4.50 -1.91
N LEU A 108 0.94 5.06 -2.86
CA LEU A 108 0.16 4.28 -3.83
C LEU A 108 0.89 4.21 -5.17
N GLU A 109 1.87 3.33 -5.27
CA GLU A 109 2.68 3.15 -6.47
C GLU A 109 2.21 1.99 -7.34
N THR A 110 1.53 1.00 -6.74
CA THR A 110 1.06 -0.20 -7.41
C THR A 110 -0.41 -0.50 -7.11
N LEU A 111 -1.05 -1.33 -7.96
CA LEU A 111 -2.40 -1.85 -7.65
C LEU A 111 -2.43 -2.64 -6.35
N ARG A 112 -1.33 -3.31 -6.00
CA ARG A 112 -1.21 -4.05 -4.73
C ARG A 112 -1.35 -3.11 -3.55
N ASP A 113 -0.73 -1.93 -3.60
CA ASP A 113 -0.82 -0.93 -2.53
C ASP A 113 -2.24 -0.40 -2.40
N VAL A 114 -2.87 -0.06 -3.54
CA VAL A 114 -4.26 0.39 -3.57
C VAL A 114 -5.20 -0.67 -2.98
N HIS A 115 -5.09 -1.92 -3.42
CA HIS A 115 -5.94 -2.99 -2.92
C HIS A 115 -5.70 -3.32 -1.45
N ARG A 116 -4.44 -3.34 -1.01
CA ARG A 116 -4.08 -3.54 0.40
C ARG A 116 -4.70 -2.45 1.27
N PHE A 117 -4.54 -1.19 0.87
CA PHE A 117 -5.12 -0.05 1.56
C PHE A 117 -6.65 -0.12 1.63
N LEU A 118 -7.32 -0.33 0.49
CA LEU A 118 -8.79 -0.43 0.45
C LEU A 118 -9.33 -1.61 1.25
N ALA A 119 -8.65 -2.75 1.25
CA ALA A 119 -9.07 -3.93 2.01
C ALA A 119 -9.03 -3.67 3.52
N THR A 120 -7.95 -3.05 4.01
CA THR A 120 -7.81 -2.73 5.43
C THR A 120 -8.74 -1.59 5.85
N LEU A 121 -8.90 -0.57 5.01
CA LEU A 121 -9.88 0.50 5.24
C LEU A 121 -11.30 -0.05 5.31
N SER A 122 -11.68 -0.99 4.44
CA SER A 122 -13.02 -1.59 4.43
C SER A 122 -13.37 -2.27 5.76
N PHE A 123 -12.40 -2.94 6.36
CA PHE A 123 -12.56 -3.56 7.67
C PHE A 123 -12.85 -2.51 8.76
N HIS A 124 -12.08 -1.41 8.80
CA HIS A 124 -12.28 -0.37 9.80
C HIS A 124 -13.56 0.44 9.56
N VAL A 125 -13.92 0.71 8.31
CA VAL A 125 -15.21 1.34 7.98
C VAL A 125 -16.36 0.50 8.49
N ALA A 126 -16.29 -0.83 8.37
CA ALA A 126 -17.32 -1.73 8.87
C ALA A 126 -17.42 -1.68 10.42
N LEU A 127 -16.29 -1.57 11.13
CA LEU A 127 -16.27 -1.45 12.59
C LEU A 127 -16.92 -0.14 13.10
N PHE A 128 -16.73 0.98 12.38
CA PHE A 128 -17.25 2.29 12.77
C PHE A 128 -18.63 2.61 12.22
N ARG A 129 -19.21 1.68 11.44
CA ARG A 129 -20.56 1.80 10.92
C ARG A 129 -21.53 1.10 11.86
N ASN A 130 -21.96 1.80 12.90
CA ASN A 130 -22.89 1.28 13.89
C ASN A 130 -24.30 1.84 13.67
N SER A 131 -25.33 0.98 13.70
CA SER A 131 -26.77 1.37 13.76
C SER A 131 -27.20 2.51 12.81
N GLY A 132 -26.58 2.63 11.63
CA GLY A 132 -26.97 3.63 10.62
C GLY A 132 -26.22 4.98 10.70
N SER A 133 -25.32 5.17 11.65
CA SER A 133 -24.47 6.37 11.69
C SER A 133 -22.98 6.01 11.58
N PHE A 134 -22.22 6.87 10.87
CA PHE A 134 -20.77 6.78 10.80
C PHE A 134 -20.17 7.75 11.83
N GLU A 135 -19.56 7.21 12.88
CA GLU A 135 -19.21 8.00 14.09
C GLU A 135 -17.91 8.81 13.95
N VAL A 136 -17.06 8.46 13.01
CA VAL A 136 -15.73 9.07 12.83
C VAL A 136 -15.66 9.98 11.62
N ASN A 137 -14.71 10.92 11.62
CA ASN A 137 -14.44 11.71 10.42
C ASN A 137 -13.80 10.81 9.36
N PRO A 138 -14.37 10.73 8.13
CA PRO A 138 -13.88 9.81 7.10
C PRO A 138 -12.45 10.15 6.65
N ILE A 139 -12.07 11.43 6.62
CA ILE A 139 -10.72 11.84 6.20
C ILE A 139 -9.69 11.47 7.25
N ASP A 140 -10.03 11.61 8.54
CA ASP A 140 -9.14 11.22 9.63
C ASP A 140 -8.96 9.71 9.70
N LEU A 141 -10.03 8.95 9.44
CA LEU A 141 -9.95 7.50 9.33
C LEU A 141 -9.04 7.07 8.17
N ILE A 142 -9.18 7.69 7.00
CA ILE A 142 -8.32 7.44 5.85
C ILE A 142 -6.86 7.75 6.20
N ALA A 143 -6.59 8.92 6.80
CA ALA A 143 -5.22 9.34 7.16
C ALA A 143 -4.58 8.38 8.16
N LEU A 144 -5.32 7.98 9.19
CA LEU A 144 -4.85 7.03 10.19
C LEU A 144 -4.57 5.66 9.57
N GLU A 145 -5.42 5.22 8.64
CA GLU A 145 -5.26 3.97 7.93
C GLU A 145 -4.02 3.96 7.02
N VAL A 146 -3.71 5.09 6.38
CA VAL A 146 -2.45 5.24 5.61
C VAL A 146 -1.25 5.03 6.52
N ILE A 147 -1.21 5.72 7.65
CA ILE A 147 -0.11 5.58 8.61
C ILE A 147 -0.01 4.12 9.10
N ARG A 148 -1.12 3.50 9.43
CA ARG A 148 -1.15 2.12 9.90
C ARG A 148 -0.62 1.11 8.89
N VAL A 149 -0.98 1.29 7.61
CA VAL A 149 -0.63 0.33 6.54
C VAL A 149 0.80 0.55 6.03
N PHE A 150 1.22 1.81 5.90
CA PHE A 150 2.48 2.15 5.23
C PHE A 150 3.58 2.59 6.18
N GLU A 151 3.22 3.12 7.36
CA GLU A 151 4.16 3.60 8.37
C GLU A 151 3.85 2.99 9.77
N PRO A 152 3.92 1.65 9.91
CA PRO A 152 3.52 0.98 11.14
C PRO A 152 4.31 1.44 12.38
N ALA A 153 5.57 1.81 12.23
CA ALA A 153 6.37 2.35 13.33
C ALA A 153 5.82 3.68 13.84
N VAL A 154 5.40 4.57 12.93
CA VAL A 154 4.75 5.84 13.28
C VAL A 154 3.41 5.59 13.94
N TYR A 155 2.63 4.63 13.41
CA TYR A 155 1.35 4.26 14.01
C TYR A 155 1.49 3.80 15.45
N HIS A 156 2.46 2.93 15.75
CA HIS A 156 2.74 2.51 17.12
C HIS A 156 3.16 3.67 18.03
N GLY A 157 4.02 4.57 17.53
CA GLY A 157 4.39 5.78 18.27
C GLY A 157 3.21 6.70 18.59
N LEU A 158 2.23 6.81 17.66
CA LEU A 158 0.99 7.56 17.93
C LEU A 158 0.15 6.92 19.03
N LEU A 159 0.10 5.60 19.11
CA LEU A 159 -0.62 4.89 20.18
C LEU A 159 0.03 5.12 21.54
N GLU A 160 1.37 5.09 21.61
CA GLU A 160 2.13 5.38 22.84
C GLU A 160 1.97 6.84 23.28
N ALA A 161 1.92 7.78 22.32
CA ALA A 161 1.73 9.21 22.59
C ALA A 161 0.27 9.63 22.77
N LYS A 162 -0.69 8.69 22.83
CA LYS A 162 -2.13 8.97 22.86
C LYS A 162 -2.50 9.96 23.98
N SER A 163 -2.01 9.79 25.20
CA SER A 163 -2.29 10.67 26.32
C SER A 163 -1.84 12.11 26.04
N ALA A 164 -0.62 12.27 25.53
CA ALA A 164 -0.07 13.59 25.19
C ALA A 164 -0.82 14.28 24.03
N LEU A 165 -1.34 13.50 23.09
CA LEU A 165 -2.09 14.02 21.95
C LEU A 165 -3.55 14.36 22.28
N THR A 166 -4.15 13.70 23.28
CA THR A 166 -5.56 13.88 23.67
C THR A 166 -5.74 14.78 24.88
N GLU A 167 -4.69 15.04 25.65
CA GLU A 167 -4.74 16.01 26.75
C GLU A 167 -5.00 17.41 26.19
N GLN A 168 -6.19 17.94 26.41
CA GLN A 168 -6.46 19.35 26.21
C GLN A 168 -5.49 20.12 27.13
N ARG A 169 -4.67 20.98 26.55
CA ARG A 169 -3.91 21.97 27.31
C ARG A 169 -4.91 22.76 28.15
N GLY A 170 -5.05 22.40 29.41
CA GLY A 170 -5.85 23.15 30.33
C GLY A 170 -5.41 24.62 30.31
N HIS A 171 -6.36 25.50 30.06
CA HIS A 171 -6.15 26.93 30.21
C HIS A 171 -5.60 27.15 31.65
N GLY A 172 -4.33 27.52 31.70
CA GLY A 172 -3.70 27.83 33.00
C GLY A 172 -4.51 28.92 33.71
N PRO A 173 -4.61 28.88 35.06
CA PRO A 173 -5.40 29.86 35.81
C PRO A 173 -4.87 31.28 35.53
N HIS A 174 -5.77 32.16 35.11
CA HIS A 174 -5.54 33.59 35.10
C HIS A 174 -4.97 34.00 36.47
N ARG A 175 -3.71 34.44 36.50
CA ARG A 175 -3.18 35.21 37.62
C ARG A 175 -3.99 36.52 37.72
N GLN A 176 -4.97 36.53 38.58
CA GLN A 176 -5.58 37.77 39.05
C GLN A 176 -4.50 38.58 39.77
N GLY A 177 -4.29 39.79 39.28
CA GLY A 177 -3.37 40.75 39.86
C GLY A 177 -3.73 41.04 41.33
N ALA A 178 -2.73 40.92 42.18
CA ALA A 178 -2.76 41.53 43.49
C ALA A 178 -2.61 43.05 43.32
N GLU A 179 -3.69 43.78 43.41
CA GLU A 179 -3.63 45.22 43.72
C GLU A 179 -3.15 45.36 45.14
N ASP A 180 -1.98 45.93 45.25
CA ASP A 180 -1.41 46.36 46.54
C ASP A 180 -1.99 47.73 46.90
N LYS A 181 -2.62 47.79 48.07
CA LYS A 181 -3.00 49.01 48.73
C LYS A 181 -1.94 49.29 49.77
N THR A 182 -1.19 50.35 49.63
CA THR A 182 -0.90 51.36 50.63
C THR A 182 0.08 52.38 50.06
#